data_ab2e92abe7b6b82d9290526e2141c091
#
_entry.id   ab2e92abe7b6b82d9290526e2141c091
#
_cell.length_a   1.000
_cell.length_b   1.000
_cell.length_c   1.000
_cell.angle_alpha   90.00
_cell.angle_beta   90.00
_cell.angle_gamma   90.00
#
_symmetry.space_group_name_H-M   'P 1'
#
loop_
_entity.id
_entity.type
_entity.pdbx_description
1 polymer ?
#
loop_
_entity_poly.entity_id
_entity_poly.type
_entity_poly.pdbx_seq_one_letter_code
_entity_poly.pdbx_strand_id
1 'polypeptide(L)'
;MKHGNTVGSLTEIQHARIIGSLLGDGYMSCKTHAYLKICHSIHQKEYVDWKYHILSSFVLTKPKAYKGNGKRVGYRFCTRSMEVFTQYYKDFYVDRKKRVPETLVLTPFSLAIWFMDDGVKNRKSLYLNTQQFSLRDQENLLHMLKRDFGFEGNLNKDKKYLRIRLLQESAQRMKSLIQPLIPTFMRYKLPL
;
A
#
# COMPACT_ATOMS: atom_id res chain seq x y z
N MET A 1 13.14 -4.39 -29.99
CA MET A 1 12.27 -5.48 -29.57
C MET A 1 10.96 -4.89 -29.07
N LYS A 2 9.84 -5.17 -29.71
CA LYS A 2 8.52 -4.67 -29.34
C LYS A 2 8.07 -5.42 -28.09
N HIS A 3 8.10 -4.81 -26.92
CA HIS A 3 7.40 -5.33 -25.75
C HIS A 3 5.90 -5.20 -26.01
N GLY A 4 5.29 -6.30 -26.44
CA GLY A 4 3.85 -6.43 -26.56
C GLY A 4 3.22 -6.35 -25.17
N ASN A 5 2.76 -5.16 -24.77
CA ASN A 5 1.89 -5.01 -23.61
C ASN A 5 0.52 -5.58 -23.97
N THR A 6 0.36 -6.89 -23.81
CA THR A 6 -0.98 -7.48 -23.81
C THR A 6 -1.75 -6.90 -22.63
N VAL A 7 -2.89 -6.28 -22.91
CA VAL A 7 -3.83 -5.77 -21.89
C VAL A 7 -4.23 -6.95 -21.00
N GLY A 8 -3.55 -7.12 -19.87
CA GLY A 8 -3.79 -8.25 -18.95
C GLY A 8 -2.56 -8.67 -18.13
N SER A 9 -1.34 -8.41 -18.58
CA SER A 9 -0.13 -8.68 -17.80
C SER A 9 0.31 -7.43 -17.04
N LEU A 10 0.57 -7.58 -15.72
CA LEU A 10 1.12 -6.52 -14.89
C LEU A 10 2.64 -6.49 -15.01
N THR A 11 3.23 -5.30 -15.07
CA THR A 11 4.67 -5.13 -14.86
C THR A 11 5.01 -5.32 -13.37
N GLU A 12 6.28 -5.61 -13.04
CA GLU A 12 6.75 -5.72 -11.66
C GLU A 12 6.45 -4.46 -10.83
N ILE A 13 6.59 -3.28 -11.45
CA ILE A 13 6.28 -2.00 -10.81
C ILE A 13 4.78 -1.88 -10.50
N GLN A 14 3.91 -2.30 -11.42
CA GLN A 14 2.47 -2.31 -11.20
C GLN A 14 2.07 -3.31 -10.14
N HIS A 15 2.65 -4.51 -10.15
CA HIS A 15 2.46 -5.54 -9.13
C HIS A 15 2.85 -5.02 -7.74
N ALA A 16 4.07 -4.48 -7.58
CA ALA A 16 4.54 -3.92 -6.33
C ALA A 16 3.65 -2.76 -5.84
N ARG A 17 3.13 -1.93 -6.75
CA ARG A 17 2.19 -0.86 -6.41
C ARG A 17 0.87 -1.39 -5.86
N ILE A 18 0.32 -2.41 -6.49
CA ILE A 18 -0.93 -3.04 -6.03
C ILE A 18 -0.73 -3.62 -4.63
N ILE A 19 0.34 -4.40 -4.42
CA ILE A 19 0.68 -4.99 -3.12
C ILE A 19 0.83 -3.91 -2.05
N GLY A 20 1.69 -2.91 -2.28
CA GLY A 20 1.92 -1.84 -1.31
C GLY A 20 0.64 -1.06 -0.97
N SER A 21 -0.22 -0.80 -1.97
CA SER A 21 -1.52 -0.16 -1.75
C SER A 21 -2.49 -1.07 -0.99
N LEU A 22 -2.47 -2.39 -1.21
CA LEU A 22 -3.33 -3.33 -0.47
C LEU A 22 -2.89 -3.50 0.98
N LEU A 23 -1.61 -3.38 1.28
CA LEU A 23 -1.12 -3.31 2.66
C LEU A 23 -1.49 -1.99 3.33
N GLY A 24 -1.63 -0.91 2.55
CA GLY A 24 -2.05 0.41 2.99
C GLY A 24 -3.53 0.72 2.72
N ASP A 25 -3.78 1.93 2.18
CA ASP A 25 -5.11 2.53 1.99
C ASP A 25 -5.89 1.98 0.77
N GLY A 26 -5.27 1.15 -0.07
CA GLY A 26 -5.93 0.56 -1.23
C GLY A 26 -7.03 -0.42 -0.83
N TYR A 27 -8.11 -0.44 -1.59
CA TYR A 27 -9.27 -1.29 -1.37
C TYR A 27 -9.66 -2.02 -2.66
N MET A 28 -10.02 -3.29 -2.56
CA MET A 28 -10.59 -4.04 -3.67
C MET A 28 -12.04 -4.42 -3.41
N SER A 29 -12.81 -4.46 -4.50
CA SER A 29 -14.15 -5.03 -4.52
C SER A 29 -14.25 -6.01 -5.68
N CYS A 30 -14.98 -7.09 -5.48
CA CYS A 30 -15.19 -8.14 -6.45
C CYS A 30 -16.69 -8.47 -6.56
N LYS A 31 -17.19 -8.48 -7.79
CA LYS A 31 -18.45 -9.13 -8.16
C LYS A 31 -18.11 -10.34 -9.03
N THR A 32 -18.06 -10.18 -10.34
CA THR A 32 -17.54 -11.18 -11.27
C THR A 32 -16.01 -11.12 -11.31
N HIS A 33 -15.46 -9.94 -11.55
CA HIS A 33 -14.04 -9.64 -11.50
C HIS A 33 -13.76 -8.52 -10.52
N ALA A 34 -12.57 -8.54 -9.91
CA ALA A 34 -12.18 -7.52 -8.97
C ALA A 34 -11.67 -6.24 -9.65
N TYR A 35 -11.74 -5.13 -8.93
CA TYR A 35 -11.10 -3.86 -9.26
C TYR A 35 -10.44 -3.26 -8.03
N LEU A 36 -9.35 -2.51 -8.26
CA LEU A 36 -8.65 -1.76 -7.24
C LEU A 36 -9.19 -0.32 -7.19
N LYS A 37 -9.46 0.17 -5.98
CA LYS A 37 -9.80 1.56 -5.69
C LYS A 37 -8.70 2.19 -4.86
N ILE A 38 -8.20 3.33 -5.32
CA ILE A 38 -7.27 4.20 -4.60
C ILE A 38 -8.01 5.49 -4.26
N CYS A 39 -7.96 5.87 -2.99
CA CYS A 39 -8.68 7.02 -2.47
C CYS A 39 -7.92 7.65 -1.31
N HIS A 40 -7.63 8.93 -1.41
CA HIS A 40 -7.02 9.73 -0.33
C HIS A 40 -7.76 11.08 -0.18
N SER A 41 -7.37 11.87 0.82
CA SER A 41 -7.82 13.26 0.94
C SER A 41 -7.47 14.06 -0.32
N ILE A 42 -8.27 15.06 -0.66
CA ILE A 42 -7.96 16.00 -1.76
C ILE A 42 -6.59 16.67 -1.59
N HIS A 43 -6.12 16.87 -0.35
CA HIS A 43 -4.80 17.40 -0.05
C HIS A 43 -3.64 16.47 -0.48
N GLN A 44 -3.95 15.21 -0.76
CA GLN A 44 -3.00 14.22 -1.31
C GLN A 44 -3.27 13.93 -2.80
N LYS A 45 -3.87 14.88 -3.51
CA LYS A 45 -4.20 14.76 -4.94
C LYS A 45 -2.99 14.31 -5.76
N GLU A 46 -1.84 14.95 -5.57
CA GLU A 46 -0.60 14.65 -6.30
C GLU A 46 -0.16 13.18 -6.09
N TYR A 47 -0.33 12.65 -4.87
CA TYR A 47 -0.04 11.24 -4.58
C TYR A 47 -0.99 10.28 -5.30
N VAL A 48 -2.27 10.61 -5.38
CA VAL A 48 -3.25 9.81 -6.14
C VAL A 48 -2.95 9.85 -7.63
N ASP A 49 -2.61 11.02 -8.18
CA ASP A 49 -2.22 11.18 -9.58
C ASP A 49 -0.95 10.38 -9.90
N TRP A 50 0.05 10.41 -9.00
CA TRP A 50 1.26 9.61 -9.15
C TRP A 50 0.97 8.10 -9.13
N LYS A 51 0.07 7.62 -8.25
CA LYS A 51 -0.40 6.23 -8.26
C LYS A 51 -1.16 5.90 -9.54
N TYR A 52 -1.98 6.82 -10.03
CA TYR A 52 -2.75 6.66 -11.26
C TYR A 52 -1.83 6.47 -12.47
N HIS A 53 -0.80 7.28 -12.64
CA HIS A 53 0.08 7.21 -13.82
C HIS A 53 0.67 5.81 -14.05
N ILE A 54 1.04 5.10 -12.99
CA ILE A 54 1.58 3.72 -13.11
C ILE A 54 0.49 2.69 -13.49
N LEU A 55 -0.75 2.93 -13.07
CA LEU A 55 -1.87 2.02 -13.32
C LEU A 55 -2.79 2.50 -14.45
N SER A 56 -2.40 3.54 -15.18
CA SER A 56 -3.27 4.22 -16.16
C SER A 56 -3.80 3.32 -17.26
N SER A 57 -3.02 2.30 -17.68
CA SER A 57 -3.46 1.29 -18.67
C SER A 57 -4.67 0.47 -18.21
N PHE A 58 -4.92 0.41 -16.90
CA PHE A 58 -6.05 -0.30 -16.31
C PHE A 58 -7.21 0.61 -15.91
N VAL A 59 -7.13 1.92 -16.16
CA VAL A 59 -8.11 2.91 -15.69
C VAL A 59 -8.79 3.59 -16.88
N LEU A 60 -10.13 3.60 -16.91
CA LEU A 60 -10.90 4.28 -17.96
C LEU A 60 -11.14 5.76 -17.65
N THR A 61 -11.35 6.10 -16.38
CA THR A 61 -11.71 7.45 -15.96
C THR A 61 -10.60 8.04 -15.10
N LYS A 62 -10.06 9.19 -15.49
CA LYS A 62 -9.05 9.92 -14.71
C LYS A 62 -9.49 10.13 -13.25
N PRO A 63 -8.53 10.28 -12.32
CA PRO A 63 -8.86 10.57 -10.93
C PRO A 63 -9.75 11.81 -10.81
N LYS A 64 -10.70 11.76 -9.87
CA LYS A 64 -11.65 12.86 -9.62
C LYS A 64 -11.93 13.07 -8.15
N ALA A 65 -12.23 14.31 -7.80
CA ALA A 65 -12.74 14.67 -6.48
C ALA A 65 -14.14 14.09 -6.25
N TYR A 66 -14.45 13.79 -5.00
CA TYR A 66 -15.79 13.40 -4.58
C TYR A 66 -16.07 13.92 -3.16
N LYS A 67 -17.34 14.18 -2.85
CA LYS A 67 -17.75 14.52 -1.50
C LYS A 67 -17.75 13.27 -0.63
N GLY A 68 -16.98 13.30 0.45
CA GLY A 68 -17.03 12.30 1.51
C GLY A 68 -18.08 12.64 2.57
N ASN A 69 -18.01 11.99 3.71
CA ASN A 69 -18.91 12.29 4.83
C ASN A 69 -18.58 13.65 5.44
N GLY A 70 -19.62 14.47 5.67
CA GLY A 70 -19.50 15.82 6.19
C GLY A 70 -18.78 16.76 5.20
N LYS A 71 -17.84 17.56 5.69
CA LYS A 71 -17.05 18.52 4.89
C LYS A 71 -15.82 17.92 4.20
N ARG A 72 -15.60 16.59 4.30
CA ARG A 72 -14.41 15.94 3.73
C ARG A 72 -14.56 15.82 2.21
N VAL A 73 -13.50 16.20 1.51
CA VAL A 73 -13.37 15.99 0.07
C VAL A 73 -12.27 14.97 -0.15
N GLY A 74 -12.59 13.89 -0.85
CA GLY A 74 -11.65 12.87 -1.27
C GLY A 74 -11.30 13.01 -2.75
N TYR A 75 -10.20 12.39 -3.15
CA TYR A 75 -9.76 12.29 -4.52
C TYR A 75 -9.43 10.84 -4.84
N ARG A 76 -9.95 10.29 -5.93
CA ARG A 76 -9.88 8.85 -6.18
C ARG A 76 -9.88 8.48 -7.65
N PHE A 77 -9.39 7.27 -7.94
CA PHE A 77 -9.67 6.51 -9.15
C PHE A 77 -9.97 5.04 -8.83
N CYS A 78 -10.53 4.34 -9.81
CA CYS A 78 -10.71 2.90 -9.79
C CYS A 78 -10.15 2.31 -11.08
N THR A 79 -9.53 1.14 -10.98
CA THR A 79 -9.21 0.35 -12.17
C THR A 79 -10.48 -0.21 -12.80
N ARG A 80 -10.38 -0.70 -14.03
CA ARG A 80 -11.40 -1.58 -14.61
C ARG A 80 -11.55 -2.84 -13.75
N SER A 81 -12.73 -3.43 -13.77
CA SER A 81 -12.98 -4.77 -13.23
C SER A 81 -12.40 -5.80 -14.19
N MET A 82 -11.35 -6.52 -13.79
CA MET A 82 -10.58 -7.41 -14.66
C MET A 82 -10.08 -8.64 -13.91
N GLU A 83 -9.92 -9.76 -14.64
CA GLU A 83 -9.45 -11.03 -14.08
C GLU A 83 -8.10 -10.88 -13.35
N VAL A 84 -7.17 -10.10 -13.90
CA VAL A 84 -5.85 -9.86 -13.33
C VAL A 84 -5.91 -9.33 -11.87
N PHE A 85 -6.97 -8.63 -11.48
CA PHE A 85 -7.16 -8.17 -10.11
C PHE A 85 -7.89 -9.19 -9.22
N THR A 86 -8.54 -10.18 -9.81
CA THR A 86 -9.33 -11.16 -9.05
C THR A 86 -8.45 -12.04 -8.18
N GLN A 87 -7.24 -12.38 -8.66
CA GLN A 87 -6.29 -13.15 -7.85
C GLN A 87 -5.87 -12.37 -6.60
N TYR A 88 -5.52 -11.07 -6.72
CA TYR A 88 -5.22 -10.24 -5.55
C TYR A 88 -6.39 -10.16 -4.57
N TYR A 89 -7.62 -10.10 -5.07
CA TYR A 89 -8.78 -10.11 -4.20
C TYR A 89 -8.88 -11.42 -3.43
N LYS A 90 -8.72 -12.57 -4.07
CA LYS A 90 -8.73 -13.89 -3.42
C LYS A 90 -7.61 -14.02 -2.38
N ASP A 91 -6.44 -13.46 -2.66
CA ASP A 91 -5.28 -13.53 -1.75
C ASP A 91 -5.45 -12.60 -0.54
N PHE A 92 -5.93 -11.37 -0.76
CA PHE A 92 -6.01 -10.33 0.27
C PHE A 92 -7.35 -10.21 0.99
N TYR A 93 -8.37 -10.97 0.62
CA TYR A 93 -9.69 -10.88 1.24
C TYR A 93 -10.28 -12.27 1.55
N VAL A 94 -10.80 -12.42 2.77
CA VAL A 94 -11.66 -13.53 3.20
C VAL A 94 -12.91 -12.93 3.81
N ASP A 95 -14.08 -13.37 3.38
CA ASP A 95 -15.38 -12.87 3.84
C ASP A 95 -15.48 -11.34 3.80
N ARG A 96 -14.96 -10.74 2.73
CA ARG A 96 -14.86 -9.28 2.50
C ARG A 96 -13.95 -8.55 3.51
N LYS A 97 -13.26 -9.25 4.39
CA LYS A 97 -12.28 -8.67 5.31
C LYS A 97 -10.89 -8.77 4.72
N LYS A 98 -10.14 -7.69 4.80
CA LYS A 98 -8.76 -7.65 4.34
C LYS A 98 -7.87 -8.51 5.25
N ARG A 99 -6.98 -9.28 4.65
CA ARG A 99 -5.96 -10.10 5.31
C ARG A 99 -4.59 -9.92 4.63
N VAL A 100 -3.56 -10.47 5.23
CA VAL A 100 -2.21 -10.54 4.64
C VAL A 100 -1.93 -11.97 4.18
N PRO A 101 -1.66 -12.21 2.87
CA PRO A 101 -1.29 -13.53 2.39
C PRO A 101 0.02 -14.02 3.03
N GLU A 102 0.08 -15.27 3.51
CA GLU A 102 1.27 -15.83 4.18
C GLU A 102 2.47 -15.95 3.23
N THR A 103 2.22 -16.18 1.94
CA THR A 103 3.24 -16.32 0.89
C THR A 103 3.68 -15.01 0.27
N LEU A 104 3.16 -13.87 0.77
CA LEU A 104 3.50 -12.56 0.22
C LEU A 104 5.00 -12.28 0.36
N VAL A 105 5.61 -11.79 -0.73
CA VAL A 105 6.99 -11.30 -0.77
C VAL A 105 6.95 -9.79 -0.96
N LEU A 106 7.65 -9.07 -0.09
CA LEU A 106 7.75 -7.61 -0.16
C LEU A 106 8.96 -7.21 -1.01
N THR A 107 8.75 -6.24 -1.90
CA THR A 107 9.85 -5.57 -2.60
C THR A 107 10.11 -4.20 -1.97
N PRO A 108 11.29 -3.59 -2.16
CA PRO A 108 11.55 -2.21 -1.70
C PRO A 108 10.47 -1.21 -2.19
N PHE A 109 9.97 -1.39 -3.41
CA PHE A 109 8.94 -0.51 -3.96
C PHE A 109 7.57 -0.73 -3.32
N SER A 110 7.13 -1.98 -3.09
CA SER A 110 5.87 -2.25 -2.36
C SER A 110 5.94 -1.73 -0.92
N LEU A 111 7.09 -1.88 -0.26
CA LEU A 111 7.33 -1.34 1.07
C LEU A 111 7.28 0.20 1.09
N ALA A 112 7.86 0.87 0.07
CA ALA A 112 7.77 2.33 -0.06
C ALA A 112 6.32 2.81 -0.22
N ILE A 113 5.52 2.13 -1.04
CA ILE A 113 4.09 2.44 -1.22
C ILE A 113 3.33 2.26 0.10
N TRP A 114 3.51 1.11 0.76
CA TRP A 114 2.88 0.83 2.05
C TRP A 114 3.26 1.89 3.09
N PHE A 115 4.55 2.27 3.16
CA PHE A 115 5.00 3.34 4.06
C PHE A 115 4.37 4.70 3.71
N MET A 116 4.26 5.05 2.43
CA MET A 116 3.60 6.30 2.02
C MET A 116 2.11 6.33 2.38
N ASP A 117 1.42 5.21 2.38
CA ASP A 117 0.04 5.11 2.85
C ASP A 117 -0.02 5.20 4.38
N ASP A 118 0.54 4.25 5.08
CA ASP A 118 0.32 3.97 6.50
C ASP A 118 1.52 4.26 7.41
N GLY A 119 2.66 4.67 6.85
CA GLY A 119 3.85 4.98 7.62
C GLY A 119 3.73 6.27 8.43
N VAL A 120 4.25 6.23 9.66
CA VAL A 120 4.35 7.38 10.56
C VAL A 120 5.73 7.43 11.19
N LYS A 121 6.35 8.62 11.17
CA LYS A 121 7.60 8.89 11.90
C LYS A 121 7.33 9.29 13.33
N ASN A 122 8.13 8.80 14.26
CA ASN A 122 8.12 9.27 15.64
C ASN A 122 9.54 9.26 16.20
N ARG A 123 10.15 10.45 16.30
CA ARG A 123 11.56 10.62 16.69
C ARG A 123 12.47 9.70 15.85
N LYS A 124 13.13 8.72 16.47
CA LYS A 124 14.06 7.76 15.84
C LYS A 124 13.39 6.45 15.41
N SER A 125 12.07 6.32 15.54
CA SER A 125 11.30 5.11 15.18
C SER A 125 10.40 5.35 13.99
N LEU A 126 10.13 4.30 13.22
CA LEU A 126 9.09 4.26 12.20
C LEU A 126 7.96 3.32 12.65
N TYR A 127 6.75 3.74 12.40
CA TYR A 127 5.56 2.93 12.61
C TYR A 127 4.89 2.64 11.28
N LEU A 128 4.31 1.46 11.16
CA LEU A 128 3.37 1.10 10.11
C LEU A 128 2.01 0.88 10.77
N ASN A 129 1.01 1.64 10.34
CA ASN A 129 -0.34 1.57 10.88
C ASN A 129 -1.04 0.33 10.33
N THR A 130 -1.03 -0.73 11.11
CA THR A 130 -1.54 -2.06 10.75
C THR A 130 -2.82 -2.43 11.50
N GLN A 131 -3.50 -1.44 12.12
CA GLN A 131 -4.67 -1.65 12.97
C GLN A 131 -5.85 -2.28 12.22
N GLN A 132 -5.86 -2.23 10.89
CA GLN A 132 -6.88 -2.84 10.04
C GLN A 132 -6.73 -4.37 9.93
N PHE A 133 -5.58 -4.92 10.29
CA PHE A 133 -5.26 -6.35 10.18
C PHE A 133 -5.44 -7.08 11.51
N SER A 134 -5.70 -8.39 11.43
CA SER A 134 -5.74 -9.26 12.61
C SER A 134 -4.37 -9.34 13.29
N LEU A 135 -4.34 -9.80 14.56
CA LEU A 135 -3.06 -10.03 15.25
C LEU A 135 -2.15 -10.98 14.47
N ARG A 136 -2.70 -12.10 13.98
CA ARG A 136 -1.96 -13.06 13.15
C ARG A 136 -1.37 -12.43 11.89
N ASP A 137 -2.14 -11.57 11.19
CA ASP A 137 -1.64 -10.86 10.01
C ASP A 137 -0.51 -9.89 10.37
N GLN A 138 -0.60 -9.20 11.51
CA GLN A 138 0.44 -8.27 11.97
C GLN A 138 1.73 -9.00 12.35
N GLU A 139 1.63 -10.16 12.99
CA GLU A 139 2.77 -11.05 13.27
C GLU A 139 3.40 -11.55 11.97
N ASN A 140 2.58 -11.96 10.99
CA ASN A 140 3.03 -12.35 9.67
C ASN A 140 3.77 -11.21 8.95
N LEU A 141 3.27 -9.97 9.02
CA LEU A 141 3.95 -8.80 8.48
C LEU A 141 5.32 -8.55 9.14
N LEU A 142 5.45 -8.75 10.45
CA LEU A 142 6.75 -8.69 11.14
C LEU A 142 7.71 -9.76 10.63
N HIS A 143 7.24 -10.99 10.45
CA HIS A 143 8.04 -12.07 9.86
C HIS A 143 8.51 -11.74 8.43
N MET A 144 7.63 -11.18 7.60
CA MET A 144 7.97 -10.76 6.25
C MET A 144 9.02 -9.63 6.23
N LEU A 145 8.87 -8.62 7.08
CA LEU A 145 9.84 -7.54 7.20
C LEU A 145 11.22 -8.06 7.63
N LYS A 146 11.26 -9.05 8.51
CA LYS A 146 12.50 -9.72 8.92
C LYS A 146 13.07 -10.59 7.81
N ARG A 147 12.25 -11.44 7.17
CA ARG A 147 12.66 -12.35 6.09
C ARG A 147 13.20 -11.59 4.86
N ASP A 148 12.45 -10.57 4.40
CA ASP A 148 12.73 -9.93 3.12
C ASP A 148 13.79 -8.82 3.23
N PHE A 149 13.93 -8.19 4.41
CA PHE A 149 14.83 -7.03 4.60
C PHE A 149 15.71 -7.11 5.85
N GLY A 150 15.54 -8.13 6.70
CA GLY A 150 16.20 -8.21 8.00
C GLY A 150 15.78 -7.11 8.97
N PHE A 151 14.56 -6.57 8.84
CA PHE A 151 14.06 -5.53 9.74
C PHE A 151 13.44 -6.12 10.99
N GLU A 152 13.89 -5.65 12.14
CA GLU A 152 13.36 -6.00 13.46
C GLU A 152 12.33 -4.97 13.91
N GLY A 153 11.26 -5.46 14.50
CA GLY A 153 10.16 -4.63 15.00
C GLY A 153 9.32 -5.37 16.02
N ASN A 154 8.43 -4.64 16.66
CA ASN A 154 7.50 -5.14 17.67
C ASN A 154 6.08 -4.63 17.39
N LEU A 155 5.08 -5.34 17.90
CA LEU A 155 3.73 -4.82 17.99
C LEU A 155 3.64 -3.82 19.15
N ASN A 156 3.26 -2.60 18.85
CA ASN A 156 3.12 -1.53 19.80
C ASN A 156 1.65 -1.14 19.97
N LYS A 157 1.23 -0.96 21.22
CA LYS A 157 -0.15 -0.58 21.54
C LYS A 157 -0.46 0.85 21.07
N ASP A 158 -1.57 1.00 20.36
CA ASP A 158 -2.15 2.27 19.93
C ASP A 158 -3.63 2.30 20.34
N LYS A 159 -3.96 2.92 21.48
CA LYS A 159 -5.26 2.83 22.13
C LYS A 159 -5.64 1.37 22.40
N LYS A 160 -6.71 0.86 21.75
CA LYS A 160 -7.16 -0.54 21.85
C LYS A 160 -6.60 -1.45 20.76
N TYR A 161 -5.83 -0.91 19.82
CA TYR A 161 -5.27 -1.63 18.68
C TYR A 161 -3.76 -1.83 18.84
N LEU A 162 -3.20 -2.66 17.97
CA LEU A 162 -1.77 -2.84 17.81
C LEU A 162 -1.34 -2.31 16.43
N ARG A 163 -0.09 -1.86 16.33
CA ARG A 163 0.57 -1.47 15.09
C ARG A 163 2.04 -1.85 15.13
N ILE A 164 2.66 -2.01 13.98
CA ILE A 164 4.08 -2.35 13.90
C ILE A 164 4.92 -1.11 14.21
N ARG A 165 5.92 -1.29 15.11
CA ARG A 165 6.98 -0.34 15.39
C ARG A 165 8.30 -0.98 15.00
N LEU A 166 9.07 -0.38 14.10
CA LEU A 166 10.43 -0.81 13.80
C LEU A 166 11.41 -0.34 14.87
N LEU A 167 12.38 -1.19 15.21
CA LEU A 167 13.51 -0.80 16.05
C LEU A 167 14.35 0.26 15.35
N GLN A 168 15.10 1.06 16.12
CA GLN A 168 15.79 2.25 15.61
C GLN A 168 16.71 1.93 14.41
N GLU A 169 17.52 0.87 14.51
CA GLU A 169 18.43 0.46 13.42
C GLU A 169 17.64 0.07 12.17
N SER A 170 16.61 -0.78 12.33
CA SER A 170 15.74 -1.19 11.23
C SER A 170 14.99 -0.01 10.61
N ALA A 171 14.59 0.96 11.41
CA ALA A 171 13.95 2.19 10.92
C ALA A 171 14.90 3.03 10.06
N GLN A 172 16.18 3.13 10.45
CA GLN A 172 17.21 3.82 9.66
C GLN A 172 17.49 3.08 8.34
N ARG A 173 17.67 1.76 8.40
CA ARG A 173 17.88 0.92 7.20
C ARG A 173 16.68 0.98 6.26
N MET A 174 15.46 0.92 6.79
CA MET A 174 14.25 1.08 5.98
C MET A 174 14.20 2.46 5.33
N LYS A 175 14.48 3.55 6.08
CA LYS A 175 14.56 4.91 5.51
C LYS A 175 15.52 4.94 4.32
N SER A 176 16.75 4.47 4.49
CA SER A 176 17.75 4.45 3.42
C SER A 176 17.29 3.65 2.20
N LEU A 177 16.63 2.51 2.41
CA LEU A 177 16.11 1.65 1.35
C LEU A 177 14.98 2.30 0.54
N ILE A 178 14.01 2.93 1.22
CA ILE A 178 12.82 3.45 0.54
C ILE A 178 12.91 4.91 0.10
N GLN A 179 13.81 5.70 0.67
CA GLN A 179 13.95 7.14 0.36
C GLN A 179 14.15 7.45 -1.14
N PRO A 180 14.96 6.70 -1.91
CA PRO A 180 15.10 6.91 -3.35
C PRO A 180 13.81 6.63 -4.15
N LEU A 181 12.92 5.81 -3.59
CA LEU A 181 11.66 5.38 -4.22
C LEU A 181 10.48 6.28 -3.87
N ILE A 182 10.66 7.19 -2.90
CA ILE A 182 9.61 8.10 -2.43
C ILE A 182 9.69 9.42 -3.22
N PRO A 183 8.63 9.83 -3.92
CA PRO A 183 8.59 11.08 -4.64
C PRO A 183 8.72 12.26 -3.68
N THR A 184 9.29 13.38 -4.17
CA THR A 184 9.65 14.54 -3.35
C THR A 184 8.48 15.06 -2.51
N PHE A 185 7.28 15.11 -3.07
CA PHE A 185 6.08 15.59 -2.37
C PHE A 185 5.61 14.67 -1.22
N MET A 186 6.13 13.42 -1.11
CA MET A 186 5.85 12.50 0.00
C MET A 186 6.99 12.39 1.01
N ARG A 187 8.13 13.03 0.78
CA ARG A 187 9.31 12.94 1.66
C ARG A 187 9.08 13.50 3.07
N TYR A 188 8.07 14.33 3.25
CA TYR A 188 7.68 14.83 4.59
C TYR A 188 7.32 13.72 5.59
N LYS A 189 6.97 12.53 5.10
CA LYS A 189 6.69 11.34 5.94
C LYS A 189 7.95 10.69 6.50
N LEU A 190 9.10 10.86 5.84
CA LEU A 190 10.36 10.30 6.31
C LEU A 190 10.84 11.00 7.59
N PRO A 191 11.50 10.28 8.51
CA PRO A 191 12.20 10.92 9.63
C PRO A 191 13.35 11.80 9.11
N LEU A 192 13.69 12.84 9.87
CA LEU A 192 14.82 13.73 9.59
C LEU A 192 16.14 12.95 9.64
#